data_af8888feef3900e0a7a0e430b56a30c0
#
_entry.id   af8888feef3900e0a7a0e430b56a30c0
#
_cell.length_a   1.000
_cell.length_b   1.000
_cell.length_c   1.000
_cell.angle_alpha   90.00
_cell.angle_beta   90.00
_cell.angle_gamma   90.00
#
_symmetry.space_group_name_H-M   'P 1'
#
loop_
_entity.id
_entity.type
_entity.pdbx_description
1 polymer ?
#
loop_
_entity_poly.entity_id
_entity_poly.type
_entity_poly.pdbx_seq_one_letter_code
_entity_poly.pdbx_strand_id
1 'polypeptide(L)'
;MKKRIKVIFIVAGLSAATLIPISSASAADAVVSCKPAKSTGHAPKKLDLPKIKKPFRDRTVTLKTNCGDIVIAAYGTKAPLTVISMSYLANRGYFDNSLCHRMVTNGIFIIQCGDPTASGSGGPQWTVPDENLPTGNVTD
;
A
#
# COMPACT_ATOMS: atom_id res chain seq x y z
N MET A 1 -35.65 -6.38 75.22
CA MET A 1 -34.79 -6.48 73.97
C MET A 1 -35.73 -6.62 72.78
N LYS A 2 -35.94 -5.55 71.99
CA LYS A 2 -36.86 -5.50 70.79
C LYS A 2 -36.02 -5.74 69.55
N LYS A 3 -36.18 -6.92 68.90
CA LYS A 3 -35.60 -7.18 67.56
C LYS A 3 -36.43 -6.49 66.48
N ARG A 4 -35.79 -5.59 65.74
CA ARG A 4 -36.39 -4.96 64.53
C ARG A 4 -36.07 -5.83 63.35
N ILE A 5 -37.13 -6.31 62.65
CA ILE A 5 -37.03 -7.02 61.40
C ILE A 5 -36.96 -5.97 60.29
N LYS A 6 -35.88 -5.99 59.51
CA LYS A 6 -35.77 -5.18 58.27
C LYS A 6 -36.33 -6.00 57.11
N VAL A 7 -37.38 -5.46 56.50
CA VAL A 7 -37.91 -6.01 55.27
C VAL A 7 -37.10 -5.40 54.11
N ILE A 8 -36.46 -6.24 53.30
CA ILE A 8 -35.74 -5.86 52.09
C ILE A 8 -36.68 -6.03 50.91
N PHE A 9 -37.06 -4.93 50.25
CA PHE A 9 -37.75 -4.98 48.98
C PHE A 9 -36.77 -5.26 47.87
N ILE A 10 -36.91 -6.42 47.20
CA ILE A 10 -36.21 -6.71 45.98
C ILE A 10 -36.96 -6.09 44.82
N VAL A 11 -36.39 -5.07 44.22
CA VAL A 11 -36.90 -4.46 42.99
C VAL A 11 -36.40 -5.30 41.83
N ALA A 12 -37.27 -6.06 41.21
CA ALA A 12 -37.00 -6.78 39.99
C ALA A 12 -36.84 -5.76 38.82
N GLY A 13 -35.60 -5.47 38.45
CA GLY A 13 -35.31 -4.65 37.27
C GLY A 13 -35.60 -5.42 35.97
N LEU A 14 -36.58 -4.95 35.22
CA LEU A 14 -36.86 -5.44 33.87
C LEU A 14 -35.78 -4.88 32.94
N SER A 15 -34.84 -5.71 32.57
CA SER A 15 -33.81 -5.36 31.57
C SER A 15 -34.44 -5.39 30.18
N ALA A 16 -34.78 -4.25 29.62
CA ALA A 16 -35.15 -4.12 28.23
C ALA A 16 -33.87 -4.30 27.37
N ALA A 17 -33.76 -5.47 26.70
CA ALA A 17 -32.73 -5.69 25.72
C ALA A 17 -33.01 -4.82 24.48
N THR A 18 -32.28 -3.75 24.34
CA THR A 18 -32.30 -2.93 23.12
C THR A 18 -31.52 -3.68 22.04
N LEU A 19 -32.25 -4.25 21.08
CA LEU A 19 -31.68 -4.78 19.85
C LEU A 19 -31.14 -3.61 19.03
N ILE A 20 -29.83 -3.41 19.04
CA ILE A 20 -29.15 -2.47 18.16
C ILE A 20 -29.14 -3.13 16.76
N PRO A 21 -29.76 -2.51 15.74
CA PRO A 21 -29.65 -3.04 14.38
C PRO A 21 -28.19 -2.92 13.95
N ILE A 22 -27.55 -4.07 13.67
CA ILE A 22 -26.26 -4.11 13.02
C ILE A 22 -26.53 -3.70 11.56
N SER A 23 -26.33 -2.42 11.24
CA SER A 23 -26.26 -1.95 9.86
C SER A 23 -25.02 -2.59 9.23
N SER A 24 -25.22 -3.62 8.46
CA SER A 24 -24.20 -4.12 7.52
C SER A 24 -23.98 -3.00 6.51
N ALA A 25 -22.91 -2.21 6.72
CA ALA A 25 -22.40 -1.32 5.70
C ALA A 25 -21.96 -2.22 4.53
N SER A 26 -22.79 -2.33 3.52
CA SER A 26 -22.39 -2.84 2.22
C SER A 26 -21.28 -1.90 1.74
N ALA A 27 -20.06 -2.42 1.58
CA ALA A 27 -19.02 -1.71 0.86
C ALA A 27 -19.57 -1.58 -0.57
N ALA A 28 -20.17 -0.42 -0.87
CA ALA A 28 -20.52 -0.07 -2.22
C ALA A 28 -19.21 -0.10 -3.00
N ASP A 29 -19.14 -0.93 -4.05
CA ASP A 29 -18.03 -0.93 -4.99
C ASP A 29 -17.82 0.50 -5.46
N ALA A 30 -16.82 1.18 -4.93
CA ALA A 30 -16.48 2.52 -5.33
C ALA A 30 -16.03 2.46 -6.78
N VAL A 31 -16.89 2.89 -7.69
CA VAL A 31 -16.53 3.00 -9.11
C VAL A 31 -15.37 3.98 -9.20
N VAL A 32 -14.18 3.45 -9.44
CA VAL A 32 -12.98 4.26 -9.62
C VAL A 32 -13.10 5.02 -10.93
N SER A 33 -13.23 6.34 -10.85
CA SER A 33 -13.26 7.22 -12.02
C SER A 33 -11.85 7.75 -12.28
N CYS A 34 -11.26 7.37 -13.41
CA CYS A 34 -9.96 7.86 -13.83
C CYS A 34 -10.09 9.21 -14.54
N LYS A 35 -9.24 10.17 -14.17
CA LYS A 35 -9.12 11.43 -14.90
C LYS A 35 -8.38 11.19 -16.22
N PRO A 36 -8.71 11.89 -17.31
CA PRO A 36 -7.91 11.82 -18.53
C PRO A 36 -6.44 12.15 -18.25
N ALA A 37 -5.53 11.33 -18.74
CA ALA A 37 -4.09 11.56 -18.65
C ALA A 37 -3.47 11.61 -20.04
N LYS A 38 -2.52 12.54 -20.24
CA LYS A 38 -1.76 12.69 -21.48
C LYS A 38 -0.32 12.20 -21.33
N SER A 39 -0.12 11.19 -20.50
CA SER A 39 1.20 10.62 -20.31
C SER A 39 1.60 9.80 -21.54
N THR A 40 2.85 9.91 -21.93
CA THR A 40 3.45 9.12 -23.01
C THR A 40 4.81 8.61 -22.55
N GLY A 41 5.32 7.54 -23.18
CA GLY A 41 6.70 7.13 -22.91
C GLY A 41 7.68 8.27 -23.20
N HIS A 42 8.66 8.44 -22.35
CA HIS A 42 9.71 9.46 -22.49
C HIS A 42 11.08 8.89 -22.11
N ALA A 43 12.14 9.58 -22.50
CA ALA A 43 13.49 9.17 -22.15
C ALA A 43 13.68 9.19 -20.62
N PRO A 44 14.30 8.15 -20.04
CA PRO A 44 14.56 8.11 -18.62
C PRO A 44 15.59 9.17 -18.22
N LYS A 45 15.43 9.75 -17.03
CA LYS A 45 16.41 10.68 -16.47
C LYS A 45 17.72 9.93 -16.22
N LYS A 46 18.83 10.50 -16.67
CA LYS A 46 20.17 10.03 -16.29
C LYS A 46 20.46 10.47 -14.87
N LEU A 47 20.68 9.53 -13.99
CA LEU A 47 20.93 9.75 -12.57
C LEU A 47 22.12 8.90 -12.13
N ASP A 48 22.91 9.44 -11.20
CA ASP A 48 23.98 8.68 -10.57
C ASP A 48 23.44 7.64 -9.58
N LEU A 49 24.24 6.67 -9.24
CA LEU A 49 23.92 5.65 -8.24
C LEU A 49 23.61 6.33 -6.88
N PRO A 50 22.51 5.95 -6.20
CA PRO A 50 22.19 6.53 -4.90
C PRO A 50 23.23 6.18 -3.85
N LYS A 51 23.56 7.16 -3.00
CA LYS A 51 24.44 6.92 -1.85
C LYS A 51 23.66 6.15 -0.77
N ILE A 52 24.23 5.04 -0.33
CA ILE A 52 23.66 4.24 0.76
C ILE A 52 23.90 4.94 2.08
N LYS A 53 22.81 5.23 2.83
CA LYS A 53 22.87 5.87 4.14
C LYS A 53 22.12 5.03 5.16
N LYS A 54 22.73 4.78 6.30
CA LYS A 54 22.11 4.18 7.50
C LYS A 54 21.55 5.28 8.42
N PRO A 55 20.60 4.96 9.33
CA PRO A 55 19.94 3.66 9.49
C PRO A 55 18.91 3.39 8.40
N PHE A 56 18.70 2.11 8.09
CA PHE A 56 17.64 1.66 7.19
C PHE A 56 16.29 1.73 7.89
N ARG A 57 15.27 2.20 7.20
CA ARG A 57 13.93 2.40 7.76
C ARG A 57 12.86 2.00 6.75
N ASP A 58 11.77 1.48 7.27
CA ASP A 58 10.56 1.30 6.48
C ASP A 58 10.00 2.65 6.06
N ARG A 59 9.35 2.69 4.91
CA ARG A 59 8.82 3.91 4.31
C ARG A 59 7.43 3.65 3.73
N THR A 60 6.65 4.70 3.65
CA THR A 60 5.44 4.70 2.82
C THR A 60 5.79 5.37 1.49
N VAL A 61 5.44 4.70 0.39
CA VAL A 61 5.56 5.22 -0.97
C VAL A 61 4.15 5.36 -1.52
N THR A 62 3.82 6.53 -2.04
CA THR A 62 2.52 6.79 -2.66
C THR A 62 2.70 7.02 -4.15
N LEU A 63 2.11 6.15 -4.97
CA LEU A 63 1.99 6.36 -6.41
C LEU A 63 0.74 7.19 -6.65
N LYS A 64 0.92 8.44 -7.06
CA LYS A 64 -0.18 9.32 -7.44
C LYS A 64 -0.55 9.06 -8.89
N THR A 65 -1.69 8.40 -9.10
CA THR A 65 -2.14 8.05 -10.44
C THR A 65 -3.35 8.91 -10.85
N ASN A 66 -3.69 8.88 -12.12
CA ASN A 66 -4.91 9.51 -12.62
C ASN A 66 -6.20 8.81 -12.17
N CYS A 67 -6.08 7.62 -11.58
CA CYS A 67 -7.20 6.83 -11.02
C CYS A 67 -7.24 6.86 -9.49
N GLY A 68 -6.37 7.64 -8.85
CA GLY A 68 -6.24 7.72 -7.39
C GLY A 68 -4.86 7.30 -6.90
N ASP A 69 -4.68 7.32 -5.60
CA ASP A 69 -3.41 7.03 -4.95
C ASP A 69 -3.29 5.53 -4.61
N ILE A 70 -2.14 4.95 -4.93
CA ILE A 70 -1.76 3.59 -4.49
C ILE A 70 -0.70 3.74 -3.41
N VAL A 71 -1.03 3.32 -2.19
CA VAL A 71 -0.15 3.44 -1.03
C VAL A 71 0.57 2.11 -0.78
N ILE A 72 1.90 2.15 -0.73
CA ILE A 72 2.75 0.97 -0.60
C ILE A 72 3.58 1.08 0.68
N ALA A 73 3.57 0.05 1.51
CA ALA A 73 4.51 -0.11 2.61
C ALA A 73 5.83 -0.71 2.08
N ALA A 74 6.89 0.08 2.08
CA ALA A 74 8.22 -0.32 1.61
C ALA A 74 9.11 -0.69 2.79
N TYR A 75 9.41 -1.97 2.95
CA TYR A 75 10.13 -2.52 4.09
C TYR A 75 11.65 -2.33 3.94
N GLY A 76 12.15 -1.12 4.17
CA GLY A 76 13.56 -0.78 4.07
C GLY A 76 14.47 -1.44 5.10
N THR A 77 13.90 -2.01 6.16
CA THR A 77 14.64 -2.86 7.11
C THR A 77 14.88 -4.27 6.55
N LYS A 78 14.06 -4.72 5.59
CA LYS A 78 14.16 -6.04 4.94
C LYS A 78 14.87 -5.98 3.59
N ALA A 79 14.64 -4.93 2.82
CA ALA A 79 15.21 -4.71 1.49
C ALA A 79 15.77 -3.28 1.36
N PRO A 80 16.85 -2.97 2.08
CA PRO A 80 17.35 -1.60 2.21
C PRO A 80 17.80 -0.99 0.87
N LEU A 81 18.51 -1.72 0.05
CA LEU A 81 19.01 -1.21 -1.24
C LEU A 81 17.88 -0.93 -2.21
N THR A 82 16.90 -1.82 -2.26
CA THR A 82 15.68 -1.67 -3.08
C THR A 82 14.91 -0.42 -2.67
N VAL A 83 14.67 -0.23 -1.37
CA VAL A 83 13.89 0.92 -0.87
C VAL A 83 14.68 2.23 -1.01
N ILE A 84 16.00 2.21 -0.84
CA ILE A 84 16.85 3.38 -1.10
C ILE A 84 16.81 3.76 -2.57
N SER A 85 16.99 2.79 -3.48
CA SER A 85 16.95 3.01 -4.93
C SER A 85 15.60 3.58 -5.36
N MET A 86 14.50 2.94 -4.97
CA MET A 86 13.14 3.40 -5.27
C MET A 86 12.89 4.82 -4.74
N SER A 87 13.24 5.08 -3.49
CA SER A 87 13.03 6.40 -2.86
C SER A 87 13.89 7.48 -3.54
N TYR A 88 15.10 7.15 -3.92
CA TYR A 88 15.99 8.07 -4.63
C TYR A 88 15.41 8.46 -5.99
N LEU A 89 14.99 7.47 -6.77
CA LEU A 89 14.37 7.67 -8.08
C LEU A 89 13.10 8.53 -7.96
N ALA A 90 12.23 8.20 -6.99
CA ALA A 90 11.01 8.95 -6.74
C ALA A 90 11.29 10.42 -6.37
N ASN A 91 12.25 10.67 -5.46
CA ASN A 91 12.62 12.02 -5.05
C ASN A 91 13.27 12.85 -6.17
N ARG A 92 13.74 12.21 -7.22
CA ARG A 92 14.30 12.87 -8.43
C ARG A 92 13.26 12.99 -9.56
N GLY A 93 12.01 12.59 -9.29
CA GLY A 93 10.94 12.62 -10.29
C GLY A 93 11.22 11.70 -11.47
N TYR A 94 11.90 10.57 -11.25
CA TYR A 94 12.22 9.60 -12.30
C TYR A 94 10.96 8.96 -12.86
N PHE A 95 9.97 8.74 -12.01
CA PHE A 95 8.70 8.08 -12.37
C PHE A 95 7.61 9.05 -12.82
N ASP A 96 7.86 10.36 -12.71
CA ASP A 96 6.85 11.38 -13.00
C ASP A 96 6.41 11.33 -14.47
N ASN A 97 5.11 11.41 -14.69
CA ASN A 97 4.49 11.36 -16.01
C ASN A 97 4.79 10.06 -16.80
N SER A 98 5.15 8.98 -16.14
CA SER A 98 5.30 7.68 -16.77
C SER A 98 3.96 6.93 -16.84
N LEU A 99 3.86 5.97 -17.75
CA LEU A 99 2.71 5.09 -17.88
C LEU A 99 2.89 3.81 -17.06
N CYS A 100 1.78 3.28 -16.55
CA CYS A 100 1.73 1.86 -16.22
C CYS A 100 1.49 1.09 -17.52
N HIS A 101 2.53 0.49 -18.05
CA HIS A 101 2.56 -0.05 -19.41
C HIS A 101 1.96 -1.46 -19.53
N ARG A 102 1.67 -2.13 -18.42
CA ARG A 102 1.06 -3.46 -18.42
C ARG A 102 0.08 -3.62 -17.28
N MET A 103 -1.08 -4.16 -17.59
CA MET A 103 -2.09 -4.58 -16.61
C MET A 103 -2.62 -5.95 -16.99
N VAL A 104 -2.71 -6.85 -16.02
CA VAL A 104 -3.28 -8.20 -16.17
C VAL A 104 -4.40 -8.34 -15.16
N THR A 105 -5.57 -8.76 -15.63
CA THR A 105 -6.81 -8.86 -14.82
C THR A 105 -7.45 -10.24 -14.91
N ASN A 106 -6.79 -11.21 -15.55
CA ASN A 106 -7.28 -12.59 -15.67
C ASN A 106 -6.18 -13.57 -15.23
N GLY A 107 -6.55 -14.50 -14.36
CA GLY A 107 -5.65 -15.46 -13.74
C GLY A 107 -4.81 -14.86 -12.62
N ILE A 108 -4.05 -13.83 -12.93
CA ILE A 108 -3.31 -13.05 -11.95
C ILE A 108 -3.66 -11.55 -12.11
N PHE A 109 -3.53 -10.78 -11.04
CA PHE A 109 -3.80 -9.35 -11.03
C PHE A 109 -2.50 -8.58 -10.87
N ILE A 110 -2.01 -7.99 -11.97
CA ILE A 110 -0.75 -7.27 -12.01
C ILE A 110 -0.95 -5.91 -12.64
N ILE A 111 -0.35 -4.88 -12.04
CA ILE A 111 -0.08 -3.60 -12.67
C ILE A 111 1.44 -3.37 -12.67
N GLN A 112 2.02 -3.07 -13.82
CA GLN A 112 3.45 -2.83 -13.97
C GLN A 112 3.70 -1.39 -14.41
N CYS A 113 4.40 -0.66 -13.56
CA CYS A 113 4.73 0.75 -13.71
C CYS A 113 6.23 0.96 -13.44
N GLY A 114 6.71 2.18 -13.68
CA GLY A 114 8.05 2.59 -13.27
C GLY A 114 9.08 2.58 -14.39
N ASP A 115 8.70 2.20 -15.60
CA ASP A 115 9.52 2.40 -16.80
C ASP A 115 9.09 3.70 -17.49
N PRO A 116 9.92 4.76 -17.47
CA PRO A 116 9.58 6.00 -18.16
C PRO A 116 9.38 5.85 -19.67
N THR A 117 10.02 4.85 -20.30
CA THR A 117 9.88 4.63 -21.75
C THR A 117 8.56 3.95 -22.12
N ALA A 118 7.85 3.40 -21.15
CA ALA A 118 6.64 2.60 -21.31
C ALA A 118 6.82 1.32 -22.15
N SER A 119 8.06 0.87 -22.34
CA SER A 119 8.40 -0.33 -23.14
C SER A 119 8.36 -1.62 -22.32
N GLY A 120 8.45 -1.50 -21.00
CA GLY A 120 8.64 -2.63 -20.06
C GLY A 120 10.08 -3.06 -19.89
N SER A 121 11.03 -2.47 -20.63
CA SER A 121 12.46 -2.77 -20.57
C SER A 121 13.35 -1.58 -20.21
N GLY A 122 12.76 -0.40 -20.03
CA GLY A 122 13.47 0.77 -19.54
C GLY A 122 13.69 0.71 -18.03
N GLY A 123 14.78 1.33 -17.58
CA GLY A 123 15.13 1.37 -16.16
C GLY A 123 16.27 2.35 -15.87
N PRO A 124 16.66 2.51 -14.60
CA PRO A 124 17.85 3.25 -14.23
C PRO A 124 19.12 2.52 -14.71
N GLN A 125 20.25 3.24 -14.74
CA GLN A 125 21.53 2.68 -15.22
C GLN A 125 22.21 1.74 -14.22
N TRP A 126 21.47 1.22 -13.24
CA TRP A 126 21.99 0.25 -12.25
C TRP A 126 20.94 -0.80 -11.93
N THR A 127 21.40 -1.89 -11.38
CA THR A 127 20.58 -2.94 -10.81
C THR A 127 20.75 -2.97 -9.29
N VAL A 128 19.74 -3.49 -8.60
CA VAL A 128 19.80 -3.77 -7.16
C VAL A 128 19.90 -5.28 -7.02
N PRO A 129 20.84 -5.80 -6.19
CA PRO A 129 20.90 -7.23 -5.92
C PRO A 129 19.62 -7.68 -5.20
N ASP A 130 19.32 -8.97 -5.34
CA ASP A 130 18.18 -9.56 -4.65
C ASP A 130 18.33 -9.45 -3.14
N GLU A 131 17.25 -9.02 -2.48
CA GLU A 131 17.19 -8.86 -1.04
C GLU A 131 15.99 -9.60 -0.47
N ASN A 132 16.11 -10.06 0.78
CA ASN A 132 15.02 -10.71 1.52
C ASN A 132 14.40 -11.90 0.77
N LEU A 133 15.26 -12.69 0.14
CA LEU A 133 14.83 -13.93 -0.52
C LEU A 133 14.23 -14.90 0.50
N PRO A 134 13.20 -15.65 0.14
CA PRO A 134 12.64 -16.66 1.02
C PRO A 134 13.69 -17.74 1.34
N THR A 135 13.75 -18.13 2.61
CA THR A 135 14.58 -19.26 3.06
C THR A 135 13.77 -20.53 2.90
N GLY A 136 14.10 -21.35 1.90
CA GLY A 136 13.43 -22.62 1.59
C GLY A 136 13.15 -22.78 0.11
N ASN A 137 12.78 -23.99 -0.29
CA ASN A 137 12.37 -24.24 -1.65
C ASN A 137 11.02 -23.53 -1.90
N VAL A 138 11.04 -22.48 -2.70
CA VAL A 138 9.83 -21.93 -3.29
C VAL A 138 9.44 -22.92 -4.38
N THR A 139 8.52 -23.82 -4.07
CA THR A 139 7.87 -24.63 -5.11
C THR A 139 6.85 -23.72 -5.80
N ASP A 140 7.07 -23.45 -7.08
CA ASP A 140 6.12 -22.78 -7.96
C ASP A 140 4.79 -23.57 -8.04
#